data_25402b7662f3992aa01cfbef99cc79b3
#
_entry.id   25402b7662f3992aa01cfbef99cc79b3
#
_cell.length_a   1.000
_cell.length_b   1.000
_cell.length_c   1.000
_cell.angle_alpha   90.00
_cell.angle_beta   90.00
_cell.angle_gamma   90.00
#
_symmetry.space_group_name_H-M   'P 1'
#
loop_
_entity.id
_entity.type
_entity.pdbx_description
1 polymer ?
#
loop_
_entity_poly.entity_id
_entity_poly.type
_entity_poly.pdbx_seq_one_letter_code
_entity_poly.pdbx_strand_id
1 'polypeptide(L)'
;MEFLKAGEPVESNIFNQLDEKKRALIEKGVDVINLSIGTPDFQPDRHVMEAVSRAALDPDMYKYSLTETPELLEAVEKWYKRRYDVDLADDEIIQVSGSQEGFAHIGFAFAGPNDLILAPDPGYPI
;
A
#
# COMPACT_ATOMS: atom_id res chain seq x y z
N MET A 1 3.14 34.06 11.10
CA MET A 1 3.67 32.69 11.32
C MET A 1 4.12 32.21 9.95
N GLU A 2 5.43 32.19 9.70
CA GLU A 2 5.95 31.60 8.45
C GLU A 2 5.92 30.09 8.57
N PHE A 3 5.28 29.44 7.60
CA PHE A 3 5.35 27.99 7.49
C PHE A 3 6.75 27.57 7.04
N LEU A 4 7.26 26.47 7.58
CA LEU A 4 8.47 25.86 7.06
C LEU A 4 8.25 25.49 5.59
N LYS A 5 9.32 25.48 4.78
CA LYS A 5 9.25 25.09 3.36
C LYS A 5 8.54 23.76 3.11
N ALA A 6 8.60 22.83 4.08
CA ALA A 6 7.83 21.57 4.06
C ALA A 6 6.30 21.76 4.10
N GLY A 7 5.80 22.97 4.42
CA GLY A 7 4.36 23.29 4.42
C GLY A 7 3.92 24.05 3.17
N GLU A 8 4.79 24.24 2.17
CA GLU A 8 4.38 24.76 0.88
C GLU A 8 3.47 23.76 0.16
N PRO A 9 2.47 24.26 -0.61
CA PRO A 9 1.57 23.37 -1.33
C PRO A 9 2.36 22.44 -2.26
N VAL A 10 2.25 21.15 -2.04
CA VAL A 10 2.77 20.14 -2.98
C VAL A 10 1.93 20.24 -4.25
N GLU A 11 2.57 20.30 -5.41
CA GLU A 11 1.86 20.24 -6.69
C GLU A 11 0.91 19.03 -6.71
N SER A 12 -0.28 19.22 -7.30
CA SER A 12 -1.27 18.16 -7.31
C SER A 12 -0.70 16.92 -7.99
N ASN A 13 -0.87 15.78 -7.36
CA ASN A 13 -0.43 14.49 -7.88
C ASN A 13 -0.98 14.29 -9.30
N ILE A 14 -0.18 13.71 -10.19
CA ILE A 14 -0.53 13.43 -11.59
C ILE A 14 -1.86 12.66 -11.72
N PHE A 15 -2.17 11.78 -10.79
CA PHE A 15 -3.44 11.04 -10.78
C PHE A 15 -4.65 11.94 -10.56
N ASN A 16 -4.52 12.97 -9.70
CA ASN A 16 -5.58 13.95 -9.50
C ASN A 16 -5.82 14.78 -10.76
N GLN A 17 -4.76 15.21 -11.44
CA GLN A 17 -4.87 15.95 -12.70
C GLN A 17 -5.54 15.12 -13.80
N LEU A 18 -5.23 13.82 -13.88
CA LEU A 18 -5.85 12.91 -14.82
C LEU A 18 -7.33 12.67 -14.49
N ASP A 19 -7.68 12.55 -13.21
CA ASP A 19 -9.07 12.38 -12.78
C ASP A 19 -9.91 13.62 -13.09
N GLU A 20 -9.39 14.82 -12.86
CA GLU A 20 -10.04 16.08 -13.23
C GLU A 20 -10.30 16.16 -14.74
N LYS A 21 -9.31 15.84 -15.56
CA LYS A 21 -9.47 15.80 -17.03
C LYS A 21 -10.51 14.79 -17.47
N LYS A 22 -10.50 13.59 -16.87
CA LYS A 22 -11.49 12.54 -17.13
C LYS A 22 -12.90 13.04 -16.82
N ARG A 23 -13.13 13.62 -15.63
CA ARG A 23 -14.42 14.18 -15.23
C ARG A 23 -14.91 15.25 -16.20
N ALA A 24 -14.04 16.20 -16.56
CA ALA A 24 -14.39 17.27 -17.49
C ALA A 24 -14.76 16.77 -18.90
N LEU A 25 -14.22 15.63 -19.34
CA LEU A 25 -14.58 14.99 -20.61
C LEU A 25 -15.91 14.24 -20.51
N ILE A 26 -16.14 13.52 -19.42
CA ILE A 26 -17.40 12.81 -19.17
C ILE A 26 -18.57 13.81 -19.10
N GLU A 27 -18.39 14.95 -18.42
CA GLU A 27 -19.40 16.01 -18.36
C GLU A 27 -19.77 16.59 -19.74
N LYS A 28 -18.85 16.52 -20.70
CA LYS A 28 -19.08 16.90 -22.11
C LYS A 28 -19.69 15.78 -22.94
N GLY A 29 -20.04 14.65 -22.33
CA GLY A 29 -20.63 13.50 -23.02
C GLY A 29 -19.63 12.63 -23.78
N VAL A 30 -18.34 12.78 -23.54
CA VAL A 30 -17.31 11.94 -24.16
C VAL A 30 -17.23 10.61 -23.43
N ASP A 31 -17.25 9.52 -24.19
CA ASP A 31 -16.99 8.17 -23.67
C ASP A 31 -15.48 8.01 -23.43
N VAL A 32 -15.08 7.97 -22.16
CA VAL A 32 -13.66 7.97 -21.75
C VAL A 32 -13.26 6.59 -21.28
N ILE A 33 -12.32 5.97 -21.97
CA ILE A 33 -11.64 4.75 -21.52
C ILE A 33 -10.48 5.15 -20.61
N ASN A 34 -10.58 4.81 -19.31
CA ASN A 34 -9.56 5.16 -18.32
C ASN A 34 -8.55 4.02 -18.13
N LEU A 35 -7.31 4.24 -18.53
CA LEU A 35 -6.19 3.31 -18.35
C LEU A 35 -5.10 3.88 -17.41
N SER A 36 -5.42 4.94 -16.67
CA SER A 36 -4.43 5.66 -15.84
C SER A 36 -4.16 5.01 -14.48
N ILE A 37 -5.10 4.24 -13.95
CA ILE A 37 -4.99 3.65 -12.61
C ILE A 37 -5.29 2.16 -12.70
N GLY A 38 -4.34 1.35 -12.25
CA GLY A 38 -4.47 -0.11 -12.17
C GLY A 38 -5.19 -0.57 -10.90
N THR A 39 -6.38 -0.03 -10.63
CA THR A 39 -7.20 -0.52 -9.50
C THR A 39 -7.74 -1.91 -9.82
N PRO A 40 -7.56 -2.90 -8.92
CA PRO A 40 -8.17 -4.22 -9.10
C PRO A 40 -9.69 -4.10 -9.25
N ASP A 41 -10.24 -4.71 -10.30
CA ASP A 41 -11.68 -4.72 -10.60
C ASP A 41 -12.34 -6.08 -10.29
N PHE A 42 -11.53 -7.11 -10.01
CA PHE A 42 -12.03 -8.38 -9.52
C PHE A 42 -12.36 -8.31 -8.03
N GLN A 43 -13.50 -8.90 -7.67
CA GLN A 43 -13.89 -9.01 -6.27
C GLN A 43 -12.99 -10.02 -5.53
N PRO A 44 -12.70 -9.80 -4.24
CA PRO A 44 -12.06 -10.81 -3.41
C PRO A 44 -12.92 -12.10 -3.38
N ASP A 45 -12.26 -13.23 -3.21
CA ASP A 45 -12.96 -14.49 -3.04
C ASP A 45 -13.94 -14.42 -1.86
N ARG A 46 -15.06 -15.12 -2.00
CA ARG A 46 -16.17 -15.08 -1.03
C ARG A 46 -15.71 -15.42 0.39
N HIS A 47 -14.84 -16.44 0.54
CA HIS A 47 -14.34 -16.84 1.86
C HIS A 47 -13.54 -15.74 2.57
N VAL A 48 -12.82 -14.87 1.82
CA VAL A 48 -12.09 -13.72 2.36
C VAL A 48 -13.07 -12.68 2.89
N MET A 49 -14.09 -12.34 2.09
CA MET A 49 -15.12 -11.36 2.51
C MET A 49 -15.90 -11.86 3.73
N GLU A 50 -16.23 -13.15 3.78
CA GLU A 50 -16.90 -13.75 4.93
C GLU A 50 -16.03 -13.74 6.19
N ALA A 51 -14.71 -14.00 6.06
CA ALA A 51 -13.77 -13.91 7.17
C ALA A 51 -13.69 -12.50 7.74
N VAL A 52 -13.54 -11.49 6.87
CA VAL A 52 -13.54 -10.08 7.27
C VAL A 52 -14.85 -9.68 7.94
N SER A 53 -15.99 -10.10 7.39
CA SER A 53 -17.30 -9.81 7.96
C SER A 53 -17.47 -10.41 9.36
N ARG A 54 -17.02 -11.65 9.57
CA ARG A 54 -17.04 -12.27 10.91
C ARG A 54 -16.15 -11.53 11.89
N ALA A 55 -14.92 -11.21 11.48
CA ALA A 55 -13.99 -10.47 12.32
C ALA A 55 -14.53 -9.08 12.70
N ALA A 56 -15.18 -8.39 11.77
CA ALA A 56 -15.78 -7.08 12.02
C ALA A 56 -16.96 -7.10 13.02
N LEU A 57 -17.54 -8.26 13.27
CA LEU A 57 -18.62 -8.44 14.26
C LEU A 57 -18.10 -8.94 15.61
N ASP A 58 -16.81 -9.24 15.71
CA ASP A 58 -16.18 -9.71 16.94
C ASP A 58 -15.58 -8.51 17.70
N PRO A 59 -16.09 -8.18 18.91
CA PRO A 59 -15.56 -7.07 19.72
C PRO A 59 -14.07 -7.23 20.06
N ASP A 60 -13.56 -8.44 20.13
CA ASP A 60 -12.16 -8.71 20.44
C ASP A 60 -11.19 -8.32 19.31
N MET A 61 -11.69 -8.11 18.11
CA MET A 61 -10.90 -7.62 16.97
C MET A 61 -10.64 -6.11 17.00
N TYR A 62 -11.28 -5.35 17.89
CA TYR A 62 -11.11 -3.89 18.02
C TYR A 62 -10.07 -3.51 19.08
N LYS A 63 -9.01 -4.29 19.18
CA LYS A 63 -7.91 -4.02 20.10
C LYS A 63 -6.76 -3.31 19.40
N TYR A 64 -6.10 -2.44 20.14
CA TYR A 64 -4.84 -1.86 19.70
C TYR A 64 -3.76 -2.94 19.68
N SER A 65 -3.13 -3.15 18.53
CA SER A 65 -2.02 -4.09 18.38
C SER A 65 -0.70 -3.33 18.25
N LEU A 66 0.31 -3.72 19.02
CA LEU A 66 1.66 -3.17 18.94
C LEU A 66 2.59 -4.02 18.07
N THR A 67 2.20 -5.24 17.83
CA THR A 67 2.96 -6.22 17.04
C THR A 67 1.99 -7.02 16.16
N GLU A 68 2.53 -7.73 15.21
CA GLU A 68 1.79 -8.68 14.38
C GLU A 68 1.14 -9.77 15.26
N THR A 69 -0.04 -10.23 14.83
CA THR A 69 -0.68 -11.34 15.54
C THR A 69 0.01 -12.66 15.21
N PRO A 70 0.11 -13.61 16.17
CA PRO A 70 0.72 -14.91 15.91
C PRO A 70 0.08 -15.65 14.73
N GLU A 71 -1.24 -15.51 14.54
CA GLU A 71 -1.97 -16.13 13.44
C GLU A 71 -1.56 -15.58 12.07
N LEU A 72 -1.24 -14.27 12.01
CA LEU A 72 -0.74 -13.65 10.79
C LEU A 72 0.66 -14.14 10.45
N LEU A 73 1.56 -14.16 11.43
CA LEU A 73 2.94 -14.65 11.26
C LEU A 73 2.92 -16.10 10.76
N GLU A 74 2.22 -16.99 11.45
CA GLU A 74 2.09 -18.40 11.04
C GLU A 74 1.51 -18.56 9.62
N ALA A 75 0.53 -17.74 9.25
CA ALA A 75 -0.05 -17.78 7.92
C ALA A 75 0.94 -17.35 6.83
N VAL A 76 1.74 -16.31 7.09
CA VAL A 76 2.79 -15.82 6.19
C VAL A 76 3.89 -16.87 6.03
N GLU A 77 4.41 -17.41 7.13
CA GLU A 77 5.44 -18.47 7.12
C GLU A 77 5.00 -19.68 6.30
N LYS A 78 3.80 -20.21 6.58
CA LYS A 78 3.24 -21.34 5.85
C LYS A 78 3.06 -21.05 4.37
N TRP A 79 2.69 -19.80 4.03
CA TRP A 79 2.52 -19.42 2.64
C TRP A 79 3.86 -19.33 1.92
N TYR A 80 4.90 -18.70 2.52
CA TYR A 80 6.24 -18.61 1.96
C TYR A 80 6.88 -19.98 1.83
N LYS A 81 6.74 -20.85 2.83
CA LYS A 81 7.24 -22.22 2.75
C LYS A 81 6.59 -22.98 1.59
N ARG A 82 5.26 -22.93 1.47
CA ARG A 82 4.54 -23.66 0.42
C ARG A 82 4.81 -23.12 -0.99
N ARG A 83 4.93 -21.79 -1.12
CA ARG A 83 4.98 -21.13 -2.44
C ARG A 83 6.40 -21.01 -2.98
N TYR A 84 7.36 -20.82 -2.11
CA TYR A 84 8.74 -20.46 -2.47
C TYR A 84 9.78 -21.39 -1.85
N ASP A 85 9.40 -22.34 -0.99
CA ASP A 85 10.27 -23.18 -0.18
C ASP A 85 11.26 -22.35 0.68
N VAL A 86 10.77 -21.24 1.21
CA VAL A 86 11.49 -20.33 2.12
C VAL A 86 10.94 -20.53 3.52
N ASP A 87 11.84 -20.78 4.47
CA ASP A 87 11.53 -20.77 5.90
C ASP A 87 11.80 -19.37 6.45
N LEU A 88 10.80 -18.77 7.08
CA LEU A 88 10.91 -17.47 7.75
C LEU A 88 10.75 -17.66 9.26
N ALA A 89 11.47 -16.88 10.04
CA ALA A 89 11.26 -16.73 11.47
C ALA A 89 10.36 -15.50 11.75
N ASP A 90 9.75 -15.43 12.91
CA ASP A 90 8.84 -14.34 13.31
C ASP A 90 9.49 -12.96 13.20
N ASP A 91 10.79 -12.85 13.53
CA ASP A 91 11.57 -11.61 13.47
C ASP A 91 12.04 -11.21 12.06
N GLU A 92 11.76 -12.03 11.06
CA GLU A 92 11.98 -11.73 9.64
C GLU A 92 10.73 -11.19 8.94
N ILE A 93 9.64 -11.01 9.67
CA ILE A 93 8.35 -10.54 9.14
C ILE A 93 7.95 -9.25 9.83
N ILE A 94 7.61 -8.23 9.06
CA ILE A 94 7.05 -6.98 9.55
C ILE A 94 5.82 -6.60 8.74
N GLN A 95 4.75 -6.25 9.43
CA GLN A 95 3.54 -5.72 8.81
C GLN A 95 3.70 -4.24 8.52
N VAL A 96 3.32 -3.82 7.33
CA VAL A 96 3.24 -2.42 6.92
C VAL A 96 1.85 -2.12 6.35
N SER A 97 1.44 -0.85 6.42
CA SER A 97 0.15 -0.39 5.90
C SER A 97 0.23 -0.16 4.39
N GLY A 98 0.42 -1.24 3.66
CA GLY A 98 0.69 -1.24 2.23
C GLY A 98 2.18 -1.12 1.89
N SER A 99 2.57 -1.61 0.71
CA SER A 99 3.97 -1.65 0.27
C SER A 99 4.62 -0.25 0.18
N GLN A 100 3.86 0.81 -0.01
CA GLN A 100 4.38 2.17 -0.06
C GLN A 100 4.99 2.61 1.28
N GLU A 101 4.40 2.24 2.40
CA GLU A 101 4.97 2.49 3.71
C GLU A 101 6.33 1.78 3.86
N GLY A 102 6.41 0.51 3.45
CA GLY A 102 7.65 -0.24 3.46
C GLY A 102 8.73 0.43 2.59
N PHE A 103 8.38 0.85 1.38
CA PHE A 103 9.31 1.56 0.50
C PHE A 103 9.76 2.91 1.06
N ALA A 104 8.86 3.66 1.68
CA ALA A 104 9.21 4.95 2.29
C ALA A 104 10.20 4.78 3.47
N HIS A 105 10.05 3.72 4.24
CA HIS A 105 10.85 3.51 5.44
C HIS A 105 12.15 2.72 5.21
N ILE A 106 12.21 1.87 4.17
CA ILE A 106 13.40 1.04 3.93
C ILE A 106 14.67 1.87 3.72
N GLY A 107 14.55 3.02 3.07
CA GLY A 107 15.66 3.95 2.88
C GLY A 107 16.20 4.49 4.20
N PHE A 108 15.31 4.80 5.16
CA PHE A 108 15.73 5.25 6.50
C PHE A 108 16.39 4.14 7.32
N ALA A 109 16.00 2.89 7.10
CA ALA A 109 16.56 1.77 7.83
C ALA A 109 17.95 1.34 7.32
N PHE A 110 18.20 1.47 6.01
CA PHE A 110 19.37 0.88 5.36
C PHE A 110 20.33 1.87 4.71
N ALA A 111 19.95 3.15 4.52
CA ALA A 111 20.78 4.14 3.85
C ALA A 111 21.19 5.28 4.80
N GLY A 112 22.49 5.51 4.90
CA GLY A 112 23.08 6.63 5.61
C GLY A 112 23.45 7.81 4.69
N PRO A 113 24.06 8.87 5.24
CA PRO A 113 24.37 10.09 4.48
C PRO A 113 25.32 9.92 3.27
N ASN A 114 26.07 8.82 3.23
CA ASN A 114 27.03 8.53 2.16
C ASN A 114 26.60 7.37 1.26
N ASP A 115 25.41 6.83 1.46
CA ASP A 115 24.87 5.73 0.66
C ASP A 115 24.11 6.27 -0.55
N LEU A 116 24.07 5.49 -1.61
CA LEU A 116 23.37 5.80 -2.85
C LEU A 116 22.24 4.81 -3.07
N ILE A 117 21.05 5.33 -3.24
CA ILE A 117 19.87 4.55 -3.60
C ILE A 117 19.61 4.71 -5.10
N LEU A 118 19.56 3.61 -5.83
CA LEU A 118 19.21 3.61 -7.24
C LEU A 118 17.70 3.48 -7.40
N ALA A 119 17.10 4.42 -8.13
CA ALA A 119 15.68 4.40 -8.47
C ALA A 119 15.51 4.38 -10.00
N PRO A 120 14.46 3.73 -10.54
CA PRO A 120 14.19 3.75 -11.98
C PRO A 120 13.70 5.12 -12.43
N ASP A 121 14.11 5.54 -13.64
CA ASP A 121 13.57 6.72 -14.34
C ASP A 121 13.34 6.35 -15.82
N PRO A 122 12.09 6.30 -16.30
CA PRO A 122 10.84 6.53 -15.57
C PRO A 122 10.50 5.44 -14.55
N GLY A 123 9.87 5.83 -13.44
CA GLY A 123 9.44 4.96 -12.36
C GLY A 123 8.01 5.24 -11.89
N TYR A 124 7.57 4.52 -10.86
CA TYR A 124 6.28 4.76 -10.25
C TYR A 124 6.30 6.09 -9.47
N PRO A 125 5.35 7.01 -9.72
CA PRO A 125 5.47 8.39 -9.27
C PRO A 125 5.06 8.64 -7.81
N ILE A 126 4.94 7.60 -7.00
CA ILE A 126 4.58 7.71 -5.57
C ILE A 126 5.73 7.17 -4.73
#